data_d9ea8405758daa9f406dd2b1723a3551
#
_entry.id   d9ea8405758daa9f406dd2b1723a3551
#
_cell.length_a   1.000
_cell.length_b   1.000
_cell.length_c   1.000
_cell.angle_alpha   90.00
_cell.angle_beta   90.00
_cell.angle_gamma   90.00
#
_symmetry.space_group_name_H-M   'P 1'
#
loop_
_entity.id
_entity.type
_entity.pdbx_description
1 polymer ?
#
loop_
_entity_poly.entity_id
_entity_poly.type
_entity_poly.pdbx_seq_one_letter_code
_entity_poly.pdbx_strand_id
1 'polypeptide(L)' 'MSINKNIIETIGNTPMVDVSDISPNEVKIFAKLENFNPAGSIKDRVAKYLIESAEEQGLLSKGATII' A
#
# COMPACT_ATOMS: atom_id res chain seq x y z
N MET A 1 -2.54 -16.71 -12.10
CA MET A 1 -3.17 -16.16 -10.87
C MET A 1 -2.32 -16.51 -9.66
N SER A 2 -1.98 -15.54 -8.84
CA SER A 2 -1.23 -15.80 -7.62
C SER A 2 -2.16 -15.75 -6.40
N ILE A 3 -1.87 -16.60 -5.42
CA ILE A 3 -2.62 -16.64 -4.18
C ILE A 3 -1.75 -16.09 -3.06
N ASN A 4 -2.22 -15.06 -2.37
CA ASN A 4 -1.52 -14.48 -1.24
C ASN A 4 -1.79 -15.28 0.03
N LYS A 5 -0.78 -15.43 0.87
CA LYS A 5 -0.88 -16.22 2.12
C LYS A 5 -1.74 -15.52 3.17
N ASN A 6 -1.77 -14.20 3.15
CA ASN A 6 -2.52 -13.41 4.11
C ASN A 6 -2.84 -12.03 3.51
N ILE A 7 -3.67 -11.28 4.21
CA ILE A 7 -4.12 -9.97 3.74
C ILE A 7 -2.98 -8.95 3.65
N ILE A 8 -1.95 -9.09 4.47
CA ILE A 8 -0.81 -8.16 4.47
C ILE A 8 -0.07 -8.21 3.13
N GLU A 9 0.01 -9.38 2.52
CA GLU A 9 0.67 -9.53 1.22
C GLU A 9 -0.06 -8.82 0.09
N THR A 10 -1.31 -8.45 0.29
CA THR A 10 -2.08 -7.72 -0.72
C THR A 10 -1.82 -6.21 -0.68
N ILE A 11 -1.11 -5.73 0.33
CA ILE A 11 -0.74 -4.32 0.43
C ILE A 11 0.38 -4.02 -0.56
N GLY A 12 0.21 -2.98 -1.36
CA GLY A 12 1.15 -2.67 -2.43
C GLY A 12 0.70 -3.29 -3.74
N ASN A 13 1.62 -3.44 -4.69
CA ASN A 13 1.32 -3.88 -6.06
C ASN A 13 0.13 -3.12 -6.65
N THR A 14 0.09 -1.84 -6.36
CA THR A 14 -1.06 -0.99 -6.66
C THR A 14 -1.25 -0.85 -8.17
N PRO A 15 -2.48 -1.06 -8.67
CA PRO A 15 -2.77 -0.83 -10.08
C PRO A 15 -2.51 0.63 -10.45
N MET A 16 -2.06 0.85 -11.67
CA MET A 16 -1.84 2.18 -12.22
C MET A 16 -2.67 2.34 -13.47
N VAL A 17 -3.36 3.45 -13.58
CA VAL A 17 -4.24 3.75 -14.71
C VAL A 17 -3.73 5.00 -15.42
N ASP A 18 -3.69 4.91 -16.74
CA ASP A 18 -3.39 6.08 -17.57
C ASP A 18 -4.63 6.95 -17.67
N VAL A 19 -4.56 8.15 -17.11
CA VAL A 19 -5.65 9.12 -17.12
C VAL A 19 -5.25 10.36 -17.93
N SER A 20 -4.34 10.19 -18.88
CA SER A 20 -3.82 11.29 -19.70
C SER A 20 -4.90 12.03 -20.49
N ASP A 21 -6.04 11.39 -20.73
CA ASP A 21 -7.16 12.01 -21.46
C ASP A 21 -7.68 13.28 -20.79
N ILE A 22 -7.47 13.42 -19.48
CA ILE A 22 -7.89 14.64 -18.76
C ILE A 22 -6.87 15.77 -18.89
N SER A 23 -5.71 15.50 -19.49
CA SER A 23 -4.66 16.50 -19.63
C SER A 23 -4.96 17.43 -20.80
N PRO A 24 -5.01 18.75 -20.60
CA PRO A 24 -5.25 19.70 -21.69
C PRO A 24 -4.03 19.90 -22.62
N ASN A 25 -2.85 19.44 -22.21
CA ASN A 25 -1.59 19.72 -22.88
C ASN A 25 -0.85 18.45 -23.35
N GLU A 26 -1.57 17.37 -23.55
CA GLU A 26 -1.00 16.09 -23.97
C GLU A 26 0.10 15.57 -23.03
N VAL A 27 0.04 15.98 -21.78
CA VAL A 27 0.96 15.48 -20.76
C VAL A 27 0.47 14.11 -20.29
N LYS A 28 1.41 13.18 -20.10
CA LYS A 28 1.09 11.86 -19.57
C LYS A 28 0.80 11.96 -18.07
N ILE A 29 -0.33 11.42 -17.66
CA ILE A 29 -0.75 11.39 -16.26
C ILE A 29 -1.13 9.97 -15.89
N PHE A 30 -0.52 9.44 -14.84
CA PHE A 30 -0.81 8.11 -14.33
C PHE A 30 -1.33 8.20 -12.92
N ALA A 31 -2.43 7.51 -12.65
CA ALA A 31 -3.02 7.45 -11.31
C ALA A 31 -2.70 6.11 -10.66
N LYS A 32 -2.07 6.15 -9.51
CA LYS A 32 -1.79 4.97 -8.71
C LYS A 32 -2.93 4.78 -7.72
N LEU A 33 -3.65 3.67 -7.87
CA LEU A 33 -4.93 3.48 -7.18
C LEU A 33 -4.73 2.88 -5.79
N GLU A 34 -4.26 3.67 -4.84
CA GLU A 34 -3.99 3.21 -3.47
C GLU A 34 -5.26 2.80 -2.70
N ASN A 35 -6.44 3.13 -3.22
CA ASN A 35 -7.71 2.66 -2.67
C ASN A 35 -7.94 1.14 -2.87
N PHE A 36 -7.11 0.48 -3.67
CA PHE A 36 -7.15 -0.98 -3.82
C PHE A 36 -6.44 -1.73 -2.70
N ASN A 37 -5.81 -1.03 -1.76
CA ASN A 37 -5.27 -1.67 -0.58
C ASN A 37 -6.42 -2.23 0.29
N PRO A 38 -6.18 -3.28 1.09
CA PRO A 38 -7.25 -3.97 1.83
C PRO A 38 -8.05 -3.07 2.78
N ALA A 39 -7.44 -2.05 3.38
CA ALA A 39 -8.17 -1.09 4.20
C ALA A 39 -8.58 0.16 3.39
N GLY A 40 -8.28 0.18 2.11
CA GLY A 40 -8.81 1.17 1.18
C GLY A 40 -8.02 2.46 1.03
N SER A 41 -6.78 2.52 1.47
CA SER A 41 -6.00 3.75 1.32
C SER A 41 -4.50 3.51 1.30
N ILE A 42 -3.74 4.59 1.07
CA ILE A 42 -2.28 4.57 1.17
C ILE A 42 -1.81 4.29 2.60
N LYS A 43 -2.68 4.47 3.59
CA LYS A 43 -2.32 4.24 5.00
C LYS A 43 -2.01 2.79 5.29
N ASP A 44 -2.54 1.85 4.53
CA ASP A 44 -2.19 0.44 4.62
C ASP A 44 -0.68 0.26 4.42
N ARG A 45 -0.14 0.89 3.40
CA ARG A 45 1.28 0.85 3.07
C ARG A 45 2.12 1.48 4.19
N VAL A 46 1.69 2.62 4.69
CA VAL A 46 2.38 3.33 5.78
C VAL A 46 2.38 2.49 7.05
N ALA A 47 1.23 1.94 7.42
CA ALA A 47 1.09 1.12 8.62
C ALA A 47 1.96 -0.14 8.56
N LYS A 48 1.95 -0.82 7.42
CA LYS A 48 2.78 -2.00 7.19
C LYS A 48 4.26 -1.68 7.42
N TYR A 49 4.73 -0.60 6.80
CA TYR A 49 6.13 -0.19 6.92
C TYR A 49 6.50 0.15 8.37
N LEU A 50 5.66 0.92 9.05
CA LEU A 50 5.94 1.34 10.43
C LEU A 50 6.03 0.13 11.36
N ILE A 51 5.11 -0.81 11.23
CA ILE A 51 5.09 -2.01 12.07
C ILE A 51 6.30 -2.90 11.79
N GLU A 52 6.56 -3.20 10.51
CA GLU A 52 7.68 -4.04 10.13
C GLU A 52 9.02 -3.42 10.51
N SER A 53 9.16 -2.11 10.34
CA SER A 53 10.36 -1.38 10.72
C SER A 53 10.58 -1.41 12.24
N ALA A 54 9.52 -1.24 13.02
CA ALA A 54 9.61 -1.29 14.48
C ALA A 54 9.99 -2.69 14.98
N GLU A 55 9.44 -3.72 14.35
CA GLU A 55 9.80 -5.11 14.67
C GLU A 55 11.27 -5.38 14.36
N GLU A 56 11.73 -4.94 13.20
CA GLU A 56 13.10 -5.11 12.74
C GLU A 56 14.11 -4.41 13.65
N GLN A 57 13.73 -3.24 14.18
CA GLN A 57 14.56 -2.48 15.10
C GLN A 57 14.47 -2.95 16.55
N GLY A 58 13.65 -3.95 16.83
CA GLY A 58 13.45 -4.46 18.19
C GLY A 58 12.60 -3.57 19.09
N LEU A 59 11.91 -2.57 18.50
CA LEU A 59 11.04 -1.67 19.26
C LEU A 59 9.65 -2.26 19.50
N LEU A 60 9.27 -3.27 18.72
CA LEU A 60 7.99 -3.93 18.80
C LEU A 60 8.20 -5.43 18.83
N SER A 61 7.82 -6.08 19.91
CA SER A 61 7.97 -7.52 20.05
C SER A 61 6.68 -8.25 19.72
N LYS A 62 6.79 -9.53 19.39
CA LYS A 62 5.64 -10.38 19.14
C LYS A 62 4.71 -10.38 20.35
N GLY A 63 3.43 -10.19 20.11
CA GLY A 63 2.42 -10.13 21.18
C GLY A 63 2.24 -8.76 21.82
N ALA A 64 3.02 -7.76 21.39
CA ALA A 64 2.87 -6.39 21.89
C ALA A 64 1.52 -5.81 21.46
N THR A 65 1.01 -4.89 22.28
CA THR A 65 -0.25 -4.20 22.01
C THR A 65 0.02 -2.85 21.34
N ILE A 66 -0.71 -2.57 20.26
CA ILE A 66 -0.68 -1.27 19.58
C ILE A 66 -1.97 -0.54 19.93
N ILE A 67 -1.83 0.68 20.38
CA ILE A 67 -2.96 1.50 20.80
C ILE A 67 -3.26 2.56 19.72
#